data_9ccc801e12c5b4763edaa0ea529969e4
#
_entry.id   9ccc801e12c5b4763edaa0ea529969e4
#
_cell.length_a   1.000
_cell.length_b   1.000
_cell.length_c   1.000
_cell.angle_alpha   90.00
_cell.angle_beta   90.00
_cell.angle_gamma   90.00
#
_symmetry.space_group_name_H-M   'P 1'
#
loop_
_entity.id
_entity.type
_entity.pdbx_description
1 polymer ?
#
loop_
_entity_poly.entity_id
_entity_poly.type
_entity_poly.pdbx_seq_one_letter_code
_entity_poly.pdbx_strand_id
1 'polypeptide(L)'
;MTPEAQSALRRIMEQFSRVTRFCLICNYVTRIIEPLASRCAKFRFRPLPEASMMNRMQFIAQTEGVNLDEYALETILRVSRGDMRKAVTYLQCAHQLSVGSPITVDLIIDISAEVRHSSRFIHMLVDCCLRCRIAS
;
A
#
# COMPACT_ATOMS: atom_id res chain seq x y z
N MET A 1 2.48 -17.92 -7.32
CA MET A 1 3.20 -18.79 -8.27
C MET A 1 3.34 -20.18 -7.66
N THR A 2 2.99 -21.24 -8.38
CA THR A 2 3.14 -22.62 -7.92
C THR A 2 4.61 -23.06 -8.00
N PRO A 3 5.03 -24.09 -7.24
CA PRO A 3 6.40 -24.61 -7.32
C PRO A 3 6.79 -25.11 -8.72
N GLU A 4 5.84 -25.71 -9.45
CA GLU A 4 6.03 -26.19 -10.82
C GLU A 4 6.30 -25.04 -11.79
N ALA A 5 5.54 -23.95 -11.68
CA ALA A 5 5.75 -22.75 -12.48
C ALA A 5 7.11 -22.09 -12.17
N GLN A 6 7.54 -22.10 -10.92
CA GLN A 6 8.87 -21.61 -10.54
C GLN A 6 9.99 -22.48 -11.10
N SER A 7 9.79 -23.80 -11.12
CA SER A 7 10.74 -24.73 -11.74
C SER A 7 10.86 -24.55 -13.25
N ALA A 8 9.75 -24.28 -13.93
CA ALA A 8 9.77 -23.93 -15.35
C ALA A 8 10.50 -22.59 -15.60
N LEU A 9 10.23 -21.58 -14.77
CA LEU A 9 10.90 -20.28 -14.86
C LEU A 9 12.42 -20.40 -14.67
N ARG A 10 12.89 -21.30 -13.79
CA ARG A 10 14.31 -21.58 -13.62
C ARG A 10 14.96 -21.96 -14.94
N ARG A 11 14.35 -22.89 -15.69
CA ARG A 11 14.88 -23.34 -16.98
C ARG A 11 14.95 -22.20 -17.98
N ILE A 12 13.93 -21.37 -18.04
CA ILE A 12 13.90 -20.19 -18.92
C ILE A 12 15.02 -19.21 -18.54
N MET A 13 15.22 -18.95 -17.26
CA MET A 13 16.28 -18.06 -16.78
C MET A 13 17.67 -18.59 -17.16
N GLU A 14 17.90 -19.90 -17.07
CA GLU A 14 19.17 -20.54 -17.47
C GLU A 14 19.40 -20.43 -18.98
N GLN A 15 18.38 -20.68 -19.77
CA GLN A 15 18.46 -20.67 -21.24
C GLN A 15 18.69 -19.26 -21.82
N PHE A 16 18.03 -18.25 -21.26
CA PHE A 16 18.03 -16.88 -21.80
C PHE A 16 18.88 -15.89 -20.99
N SER A 17 19.73 -16.36 -20.08
CA SER A 17 20.52 -15.50 -19.17
C SER A 17 21.42 -14.49 -19.88
N ARG A 18 21.82 -14.76 -21.12
CA ARG A 18 22.68 -13.87 -21.92
C ARG A 18 21.93 -12.68 -22.50
N VAL A 19 20.66 -12.87 -22.84
CA VAL A 19 19.86 -11.89 -23.57
C VAL A 19 18.83 -11.18 -22.67
N THR A 20 18.27 -11.93 -21.69
CA THR A 20 17.19 -11.44 -20.85
C THR A 20 17.64 -11.33 -19.39
N ARG A 21 17.25 -10.21 -18.75
CA ARG A 21 17.40 -10.02 -17.31
C ARG A 21 16.04 -10.19 -16.64
N PHE A 22 16.02 -10.94 -15.54
CA PHE A 22 14.79 -11.22 -14.79
C PHE A 22 14.78 -10.42 -13.50
N CYS A 23 13.65 -9.81 -13.19
CA CYS A 23 13.38 -9.14 -11.92
C CYS A 23 12.18 -9.83 -11.26
N LEU A 24 12.40 -10.45 -10.10
CA LEU A 24 11.37 -11.11 -9.31
C LEU A 24 11.00 -10.21 -8.15
N ILE A 25 9.72 -9.84 -8.05
CA ILE A 25 9.18 -9.02 -6.96
C ILE A 25 8.25 -9.88 -6.12
N CYS A 26 8.53 -9.97 -4.82
CA CYS A 26 7.72 -10.78 -3.89
C CYS A 26 7.63 -10.14 -2.51
N ASN A 27 6.55 -10.43 -1.81
CA ASN A 27 6.38 -10.02 -0.41
C ASN A 27 7.07 -11.00 0.56
N TYR A 28 7.16 -12.27 0.20
CA TYR A 28 7.71 -13.34 1.04
C TYR A 28 8.77 -14.13 0.27
N VAL A 29 10.01 -13.94 0.63
CA VAL A 29 11.17 -14.66 0.02
C VAL A 29 11.07 -16.16 0.26
N THR A 30 10.51 -16.59 1.39
CA THR A 30 10.33 -18.01 1.76
C THR A 30 9.42 -18.79 0.81
N ARG A 31 8.61 -18.10 -0.02
CA ARG A 31 7.76 -18.72 -1.05
C ARG A 31 8.47 -18.92 -2.39
N ILE A 32 9.70 -18.44 -2.51
CA ILE A 32 10.52 -18.63 -3.71
C ILE A 32 11.40 -19.87 -3.49
N ILE A 33 11.39 -20.78 -4.47
CA ILE A 33 12.22 -21.98 -4.40
C ILE A 33 13.70 -21.61 -4.38
N GLU A 34 14.50 -22.34 -3.60
CA GLU A 34 15.93 -22.06 -3.41
C GLU A 34 16.72 -22.00 -4.74
N PRO A 35 16.46 -22.86 -5.75
CA PRO A 35 17.15 -22.77 -7.03
C PRO A 35 16.94 -21.45 -7.81
N LEU A 36 15.83 -20.74 -7.60
CA LEU A 36 15.61 -19.39 -8.13
C LEU A 36 16.27 -18.33 -7.25
N ALA A 37 16.09 -18.46 -5.94
CA ALA A 37 16.59 -17.50 -4.97
C ALA A 37 18.12 -17.40 -4.98
N SER A 38 18.83 -18.52 -5.21
CA SER A 38 20.30 -18.56 -5.28
C SER A 38 20.88 -17.91 -6.55
N ARG A 39 20.08 -17.82 -7.63
CA ARG A 39 20.51 -17.20 -8.89
C ARG A 39 20.21 -15.70 -8.98
N CYS A 40 19.50 -15.15 -7.99
CA CYS A 40 19.10 -13.75 -7.97
C CYS A 40 19.85 -12.98 -6.88
N ALA A 41 20.26 -11.76 -7.17
CA ALA A 41 20.68 -10.82 -6.14
C ALA A 41 19.46 -10.42 -5.31
N LYS A 42 19.57 -10.54 -3.98
CA LYS A 42 18.46 -10.29 -3.07
C LYS A 42 18.51 -8.84 -2.57
N PHE A 43 17.49 -8.05 -2.91
CA PHE A 43 17.32 -6.68 -2.42
C PHE A 43 16.12 -6.63 -1.47
N ARG A 44 16.35 -6.20 -0.24
CA ARG A 44 15.29 -6.04 0.76
C ARG A 44 14.91 -4.56 0.87
N PHE A 45 13.68 -4.26 0.52
CA PHE A 45 13.10 -2.93 0.72
C PHE A 45 12.60 -2.77 2.15
N ARG A 46 12.95 -1.65 2.76
CA ARG A 46 12.46 -1.25 4.08
C ARG A 46 11.17 -0.43 3.92
N PRO A 47 10.36 -0.30 4.99
CA PRO A 47 9.27 0.68 5.02
C PRO A 47 9.77 2.08 4.66
N LEU A 48 8.89 2.91 4.11
CA LEU A 48 9.23 4.26 3.72
C LEU A 48 9.55 5.11 4.95
N PRO A 49 10.56 6.01 4.89
CA PRO A 49 10.83 6.98 5.94
C PRO A 49 9.67 7.98 6.05
N GLU A 50 9.35 8.38 7.29
CA GLU A 50 8.22 9.26 7.59
C GLU A 50 8.28 10.59 6.84
N ALA A 51 9.47 11.19 6.73
CA ALA A 51 9.66 12.45 6.00
C ALA A 51 9.23 12.34 4.52
N SER A 52 9.59 11.24 3.86
CA SER A 52 9.19 11.03 2.46
C SER A 52 7.69 10.80 2.31
N MET A 53 7.08 10.12 3.29
CA MET A 53 5.64 9.91 3.34
C MET A 53 4.90 11.22 3.58
N MET A 54 5.38 12.03 4.52
CA MET A 54 4.80 13.34 4.84
C MET A 54 4.74 14.24 3.60
N ASN A 55 5.87 14.42 2.91
CA ASN A 55 5.94 15.24 1.69
C ASN A 55 4.95 14.74 0.62
N ARG A 56 4.85 13.42 0.45
CA ARG A 56 3.95 12.84 -0.54
C ARG A 56 2.47 13.01 -0.16
N MET A 57 2.14 12.86 1.11
CA MET A 57 0.78 13.03 1.61
C MET A 57 0.34 14.49 1.53
N GLN A 58 1.22 15.44 1.86
CA GLN A 58 0.96 16.88 1.69
C GLN A 58 0.71 17.22 0.23
N PHE A 59 1.53 16.70 -0.68
CA PHE A 59 1.33 16.90 -2.12
C PHE A 59 -0.03 16.38 -2.59
N ILE A 60 -0.44 15.19 -2.13
CA ILE A 60 -1.76 14.62 -2.46
C ILE A 60 -2.88 15.49 -1.90
N ALA A 61 -2.80 15.88 -0.62
CA ALA A 61 -3.81 16.72 0.02
C ALA A 61 -3.99 18.07 -0.70
N GLN A 62 -2.90 18.71 -1.12
CA GLN A 62 -2.94 19.95 -1.89
C GLN A 62 -3.54 19.76 -3.29
N THR A 63 -3.18 18.67 -3.97
CA THR A 63 -3.67 18.41 -5.34
C THR A 63 -5.17 18.11 -5.36
N GLU A 64 -5.65 17.36 -4.36
CA GLU A 64 -7.06 16.97 -4.23
C GLU A 64 -7.90 18.01 -3.46
N GLY A 65 -7.29 19.10 -2.98
CA GLY A 65 -7.98 20.15 -2.25
C GLY A 65 -8.53 19.70 -0.89
N VAL A 66 -7.90 18.73 -0.26
CA VAL A 66 -8.32 18.19 1.05
C VAL A 66 -7.84 19.10 2.17
N ASN A 67 -8.80 19.60 2.98
CA ASN A 67 -8.48 20.40 4.16
C ASN A 67 -8.04 19.50 5.32
N LEU A 68 -6.72 19.29 5.41
CA LEU A 68 -6.08 18.39 6.36
C LEU A 68 -5.32 19.18 7.41
N ASP A 69 -5.63 18.95 8.69
CA ASP A 69 -4.86 19.48 9.81
C ASP A 69 -3.49 18.81 9.90
N GLU A 70 -2.45 19.56 10.29
CA GLU A 70 -1.07 19.05 10.41
C GLU A 70 -0.98 17.90 11.43
N TYR A 71 -1.68 18.01 12.56
CA TYR A 71 -1.76 16.93 13.56
C TYR A 71 -2.48 15.68 13.04
N ALA A 72 -3.48 15.87 12.19
CA ALA A 72 -4.18 14.79 11.54
C ALA A 72 -3.26 14.04 10.56
N LEU A 73 -2.44 14.77 9.79
CA LEU A 73 -1.45 14.19 8.91
C LEU A 73 -0.42 13.34 9.68
N GLU A 74 0.14 13.87 10.77
CA GLU A 74 1.08 13.14 11.63
C GLU A 74 0.44 11.86 12.20
N THR A 75 -0.81 11.92 12.61
CA THR A 75 -1.55 10.78 13.12
C THR A 75 -1.74 9.69 12.05
N ILE A 76 -2.08 10.08 10.80
CA ILE A 76 -2.16 9.13 9.67
C ILE A 76 -0.82 8.41 9.46
N LEU A 77 0.29 9.16 9.47
CA LEU A 77 1.62 8.58 9.28
C LEU A 77 1.99 7.59 10.39
N ARG A 78 1.70 7.93 11.63
CA ARG A 78 1.93 7.07 12.80
C ARG A 78 1.15 5.76 12.72
N VAL A 79 -0.12 5.83 12.35
CA VAL A 79 -1.01 4.66 12.25
C VAL A 79 -0.67 3.79 11.05
N SER A 80 -0.23 4.38 9.93
CA SER A 80 0.14 3.66 8.71
C SER A 80 1.47 2.88 8.82
N ARG A 81 2.33 3.22 9.78
CA ARG A 81 3.61 2.52 10.06
C ARG A 81 4.51 2.33 8.84
N GLY A 82 4.66 3.36 8.01
CA GLY A 82 5.50 3.29 6.81
C GLY A 82 4.84 2.62 5.59
N ASP A 83 3.55 2.32 5.66
CA ASP A 83 2.76 1.82 4.52
C ASP A 83 1.97 2.96 3.87
N MET A 84 2.50 3.45 2.73
CA MET A 84 1.89 4.54 1.97
C MET A 84 0.48 4.20 1.47
N ARG A 85 0.21 2.95 1.13
CA ARG A 85 -1.12 2.52 0.66
C ARG A 85 -2.15 2.69 1.76
N LYS A 86 -1.83 2.31 2.99
CA LYS A 86 -2.71 2.53 4.16
C LYS A 86 -2.91 4.01 4.43
N ALA A 87 -1.84 4.81 4.38
CA ALA A 87 -1.93 6.24 4.60
C ALA A 87 -2.89 6.91 3.61
N VAL A 88 -2.77 6.60 2.32
CA VAL A 88 -3.70 7.11 1.29
C VAL A 88 -5.13 6.63 1.52
N THR A 89 -5.33 5.36 1.89
CA THR A 89 -6.66 4.83 2.20
C THR A 89 -7.31 5.56 3.37
N TYR A 90 -6.56 5.82 4.45
CA TYR A 90 -7.08 6.60 5.59
C TYR A 90 -7.46 8.02 5.19
N LEU A 91 -6.63 8.68 4.37
CA LEU A 91 -6.92 10.03 3.86
C LEU A 91 -8.20 10.05 3.01
N GLN A 92 -8.37 9.08 2.12
CA GLN A 92 -9.57 8.95 1.28
C GLN A 92 -10.83 8.73 2.12
N CYS A 93 -10.78 7.80 3.08
CA CYS A 93 -11.90 7.54 3.99
C CYS A 93 -12.24 8.78 4.82
N ALA A 94 -11.23 9.46 5.37
CA ALA A 94 -11.43 10.68 6.15
C ALA A 94 -12.05 11.79 5.32
N HIS A 95 -11.59 11.98 4.09
CA HIS A 95 -12.15 12.98 3.18
C HIS A 95 -13.62 12.70 2.84
N GLN A 96 -13.97 11.43 2.58
CA GLN A 96 -15.35 11.04 2.28
C GLN A 96 -16.30 11.21 3.49
N LEU A 97 -15.80 11.01 4.71
CA LEU A 97 -16.58 11.16 5.93
C LEU A 97 -16.70 12.62 6.40
N SER A 98 -15.71 13.45 6.08
CA SER A 98 -15.69 14.86 6.55
C SER A 98 -16.66 15.78 5.82
N VAL A 99 -17.16 15.41 4.63
CA VAL A 99 -18.15 16.17 3.83
C VAL A 99 -17.92 17.69 3.85
N GLY A 100 -16.65 18.11 3.53
CA GLY A 100 -16.28 19.53 3.47
C GLY A 100 -15.84 20.17 4.79
N SER A 101 -15.89 19.46 5.91
CA SER A 101 -15.28 19.89 7.16
C SER A 101 -13.79 19.51 7.23
N PRO A 102 -12.97 20.22 8.05
CA PRO A 102 -11.57 19.86 8.20
C PRO A 102 -11.44 18.47 8.83
N ILE A 103 -10.47 17.70 8.34
CA ILE A 103 -10.18 16.38 8.86
C ILE A 103 -9.49 16.50 10.22
N THR A 104 -10.14 16.02 11.27
CA THR A 104 -9.65 16.04 12.66
C THR A 104 -8.92 14.75 13.03
N VAL A 105 -8.12 14.83 14.10
CA VAL A 105 -7.40 13.66 14.66
C VAL A 105 -8.37 12.58 15.14
N ASP A 106 -9.47 12.96 15.77
CA ASP A 106 -10.46 12.01 16.32
C ASP A 106 -11.06 11.14 15.22
N LEU A 107 -11.42 11.75 14.08
CA LEU A 107 -11.92 11.03 12.92
C LEU A 107 -10.92 9.97 12.42
N ILE A 108 -9.63 10.29 12.41
CA ILE A 108 -8.59 9.35 11.97
C ILE A 108 -8.44 8.20 12.95
N ILE A 109 -8.52 8.47 14.25
CA ILE A 109 -8.45 7.45 15.30
C ILE A 109 -9.63 6.48 15.16
N ASP A 110 -10.83 6.99 14.95
CA ASP A 110 -12.03 6.18 14.77
C ASP A 110 -11.91 5.27 13.53
N ILE A 111 -11.54 5.84 12.38
CA ILE A 111 -11.30 5.06 11.15
C ILE A 111 -10.22 3.99 11.38
N SER A 112 -9.14 4.34 12.07
CA SER A 112 -8.04 3.40 12.33
C SER A 112 -8.40 2.29 13.30
N ALA A 113 -9.28 2.54 14.26
CA ALA A 113 -9.78 1.55 15.22
C ALA A 113 -10.74 0.57 14.53
N GLU A 114 -11.65 1.05 13.69
CA GLU A 114 -12.57 0.21 12.93
C GLU A 114 -11.83 -0.72 11.97
N VAL A 115 -10.83 -0.23 11.25
CA VAL A 115 -10.01 -1.06 10.34
C VAL A 115 -9.23 -2.15 11.08
N ARG A 116 -8.88 -1.94 12.35
CA ARG A 116 -8.23 -2.97 13.18
C ARG A 116 -9.20 -4.08 13.66
N HIS A 117 -10.45 -3.76 13.91
CA HIS A 117 -11.44 -4.71 14.46
C HIS A 117 -12.21 -5.51 13.41
N SER A 118 -12.15 -5.13 12.15
CA SER A 118 -13.06 -5.65 11.14
C SER A 118 -12.38 -6.29 9.94
N SER A 119 -12.04 -7.56 10.05
CA SER A 119 -12.03 -8.46 8.87
C SER A 119 -13.44 -8.65 8.26
N ARG A 120 -14.50 -8.11 8.87
CA ARG A 120 -15.88 -8.09 8.34
C ARG A 120 -16.23 -6.83 7.53
N PHE A 121 -15.48 -5.73 7.68
CA PHE A 121 -15.77 -4.45 6.99
C PHE A 121 -15.15 -4.32 5.60
N ILE A 122 -14.35 -5.30 5.16
CA ILE A 122 -13.84 -5.34 3.77
C ILE A 122 -14.99 -5.30 2.75
N HIS A 123 -16.14 -5.88 3.08
CA HIS A 123 -17.32 -5.83 2.21
C HIS A 123 -17.94 -4.41 2.06
N MET A 124 -17.93 -3.61 3.10
CA MET A 124 -18.52 -2.25 3.05
C MET A 124 -17.63 -1.23 2.33
N LEU A 125 -16.30 -1.38 2.44
CA LEU A 125 -15.34 -0.53 1.71
C LEU A 125 -15.29 -0.86 0.22
N VAL A 126 -15.52 -2.09 -0.17
CA VAL A 126 -15.60 -2.49 -1.59
C VAL A 126 -16.83 -1.86 -2.26
N ASP A 127 -17.97 -1.78 -1.57
CA ASP A 127 -19.17 -1.12 -2.08
C ASP A 127 -19.00 0.41 -2.18
N CYS A 128 -18.24 1.04 -1.29
CA CYS A 128 -17.94 2.47 -1.36
C CYS A 128 -17.01 2.79 -2.55
N CYS A 129 -15.98 1.99 -2.78
CA CYS A 129 -15.08 2.15 -3.94
C CYS A 129 -15.77 1.86 -5.28
N LEU A 130 -16.75 0.94 -5.32
CA LEU A 130 -17.51 0.64 -6.53
C LEU A 130 -18.50 1.77 -6.87
N ARG A 131 -19.08 2.45 -5.88
CA ARG A 131 -19.98 3.59 -6.12
C ARG A 131 -19.26 4.83 -6.65
N CYS A 132 -18.00 5.11 -6.27
CA CYS A 132 -17.23 6.21 -6.84
C CYS A 132 -16.86 6.02 -8.32
N ARG A 133 -16.86 4.79 -8.85
CA ARG A 133 -16.52 4.51 -10.26
C ARG A 133 -17.69 4.66 -11.22
N ILE A 134 -18.91 4.88 -10.72
CA ILE A 134 -20.14 5.00 -11.53
C ILE A 134 -20.57 6.48 -11.70
N ALA A 135 -19.90 7.41 -11.04
CA ALA A 135 -20.23 8.85 -11.07
C ALA A 135 -19.20 9.72 -11.83
N SER A 136 -18.34 9.09 -12.66
CA SER A 136 -17.42 9.81 -13.58
C SER A 136 -17.76 9.48 -15.02
#